data_c88fa7bc77cf60e9430ca6b3b7f55e6e
#
_entry.id   c88fa7bc77cf60e9430ca6b3b7f55e6e
#
_cell.length_a   1.000
_cell.length_b   1.000
_cell.length_c   1.000
_cell.angle_alpha   90.00
_cell.angle_beta   90.00
_cell.angle_gamma   90.00
#
_symmetry.space_group_name_H-M   'P 1'
#
loop_
_entity.id
_entity.type
_entity.pdbx_description
1 polymer ?
#
loop_
_entity_poly.entity_id
_entity_poly.type
_entity_poly.pdbx_seq_one_letter_code
_entity_poly.pdbx_strand_id
1 'polypeptide(L)'
;FIQCSTSGSYSVSVPAFQSRDVNLEGILWGGNLSVLAALAGSPYMPDISGGILFLEDVGEQPYRIERMLQTLLLAGILQKQQAVILGDFRMGNIRDVYDSSYDLSAVSAAISRAARIPVLTGFPFGHISNKTTFPLGAQAKVRGNGNGGYTVTFSGYPTLDKSGLYLDSLLPQPDFIEGIVTATPEDKTDLE
;
A
#
# COMPACT_ATOMS: atom_id res chain seq x y z
N PHE A 1 -3.47 12.21 7.50
CA PHE A 1 -4.87 11.90 7.82
C PHE A 1 -5.78 13.10 7.54
N ILE A 2 -5.59 14.23 8.21
CA ILE A 2 -6.46 15.43 8.12
C ILE A 2 -6.67 15.85 6.67
N GLN A 3 -5.60 16.00 5.89
CA GLN A 3 -5.71 16.41 4.48
C GLN A 3 -6.56 15.42 3.66
N CYS A 4 -6.39 14.12 3.85
CA CYS A 4 -7.19 13.11 3.16
C CYS A 4 -8.67 13.21 3.55
N SER A 5 -8.97 13.32 4.85
CA SER A 5 -10.34 13.29 5.37
C SER A 5 -11.13 14.60 5.15
N THR A 6 -10.47 15.70 4.85
CA THR A 6 -11.12 17.02 4.69
C THR A 6 -11.05 17.62 3.28
N SER A 7 -10.44 16.89 2.32
CA SER A 7 -10.32 17.35 0.93
C SER A 7 -11.06 16.40 0.00
N GLY A 8 -11.82 16.89 -0.94
CA GLY A 8 -12.55 16.07 -1.92
C GLY A 8 -11.64 15.33 -2.92
N SER A 9 -10.34 15.61 -2.89
CA SER A 9 -9.31 14.91 -3.63
C SER A 9 -8.00 14.91 -2.84
N TYR A 10 -7.28 13.80 -2.88
CA TYR A 10 -6.00 13.62 -2.21
C TYR A 10 -5.05 12.83 -3.11
N SER A 11 -3.78 13.23 -3.15
CA SER A 11 -2.78 12.57 -3.99
C SER A 11 -1.58 12.10 -3.17
N VAL A 12 -1.07 10.93 -3.53
CA VAL A 12 0.15 10.33 -2.98
C VAL A 12 1.11 10.09 -4.13
N SER A 13 2.29 10.69 -4.07
CA SER A 13 3.35 10.49 -5.05
C SER A 13 4.37 9.47 -4.55
N VAL A 14 4.66 8.49 -5.41
CA VAL A 14 5.66 7.46 -5.17
C VAL A 14 6.86 7.77 -6.06
N PRO A 15 8.07 7.90 -5.49
CA PRO A 15 9.28 8.16 -6.27
C PRO A 15 9.62 6.97 -7.17
N ALA A 16 10.62 7.13 -8.04
CA ALA A 16 11.03 6.14 -9.03
C ALA A 16 11.26 4.75 -8.42
N PHE A 17 10.48 3.77 -8.85
CA PHE A 17 10.58 2.38 -8.41
C PHE A 17 10.17 1.44 -9.56
N GLN A 18 10.92 1.44 -10.67
CA GLN A 18 10.72 0.56 -11.84
C GLN A 18 9.29 0.58 -12.44
N SER A 19 8.54 1.65 -12.28
CA SER A 19 7.20 1.71 -12.87
C SER A 19 7.27 1.96 -14.37
N ARG A 20 6.48 1.20 -15.12
CA ARG A 20 6.15 1.52 -16.50
C ARG A 20 5.30 2.80 -16.52
N ASP A 21 5.28 3.47 -17.65
CA ASP A 21 4.34 4.56 -17.87
C ASP A 21 2.91 4.00 -17.74
N VAL A 22 2.17 4.45 -16.71
CA VAL A 22 0.83 3.94 -16.38
C VAL A 22 -0.18 5.08 -16.41
N ASN A 23 -1.36 4.77 -16.89
CA ASN A 23 -2.50 5.67 -16.94
C ASN A 23 -3.77 4.85 -16.70
N LEU A 24 -4.14 4.66 -15.44
CA LEU A 24 -5.19 3.74 -15.01
C LEU A 24 -6.16 4.45 -14.07
N GLU A 25 -7.40 3.96 -14.04
CA GLU A 25 -8.44 4.47 -13.15
C GLU A 25 -9.36 3.33 -12.73
N GLY A 26 -9.75 3.29 -11.46
CA GLY A 26 -10.67 2.29 -10.93
C GLY A 26 -10.94 2.49 -9.46
N ILE A 27 -11.86 1.70 -8.91
CA ILE A 27 -12.12 1.69 -7.48
C ILE A 27 -10.93 1.09 -6.74
N LEU A 28 -10.41 1.79 -5.74
CA LEU A 28 -9.38 1.29 -4.85
C LEU A 28 -9.98 0.35 -3.82
N TRP A 29 -9.46 -0.86 -3.75
CA TRP A 29 -9.90 -1.86 -2.78
C TRP A 29 -8.76 -2.78 -2.39
N GLY A 30 -8.97 -3.62 -1.38
CA GLY A 30 -7.96 -4.57 -0.92
C GLY A 30 -7.61 -4.37 0.55
N GLY A 31 -6.37 -4.63 0.92
CA GLY A 31 -5.85 -4.54 2.29
C GLY A 31 -4.74 -5.55 2.55
N ASN A 32 -4.80 -6.24 3.70
CA ASN A 32 -3.81 -7.25 4.05
C ASN A 32 -3.90 -8.47 3.12
N LEU A 33 -2.75 -8.88 2.55
CA LEU A 33 -2.68 -9.93 1.54
C LEU A 33 -3.08 -11.31 2.10
N SER A 34 -2.60 -11.67 3.28
CA SER A 34 -2.90 -12.99 3.87
C SER A 34 -4.38 -13.13 4.20
N VAL A 35 -5.00 -12.06 4.69
CA VAL A 35 -6.44 -12.03 4.96
C VAL A 35 -7.24 -12.15 3.66
N LEU A 36 -6.86 -11.37 2.65
CA LEU A 36 -7.57 -11.39 1.37
C LEU A 36 -7.42 -12.74 0.65
N ALA A 37 -6.22 -13.32 0.66
CA ALA A 37 -5.97 -14.65 0.09
C ALA A 37 -6.80 -15.75 0.77
N ALA A 38 -7.04 -15.63 2.09
CA ALA A 38 -7.89 -16.57 2.82
C ALA A 38 -9.38 -16.49 2.43
N LEU A 39 -9.82 -15.37 1.86
CA LEU A 39 -11.20 -15.21 1.35
C LEU A 39 -11.38 -15.77 -0.06
N ALA A 40 -10.27 -16.09 -0.78
CA ALA A 40 -10.35 -16.57 -2.16
C ALA A 40 -11.22 -17.86 -2.26
N GLY A 41 -12.20 -17.84 -3.16
CA GLY A 41 -13.15 -18.93 -3.31
C GLY A 41 -14.31 -18.95 -2.31
N SER A 42 -14.35 -18.03 -1.36
CA SER A 42 -15.46 -17.87 -0.42
C SER A 42 -16.50 -16.85 -0.93
N PRO A 43 -17.74 -16.89 -0.42
CA PRO A 43 -18.76 -15.89 -0.76
C PRO A 43 -18.46 -14.49 -0.19
N TYR A 44 -17.45 -14.36 0.65
CA TYR A 44 -17.04 -13.09 1.27
C TYR A 44 -16.00 -12.33 0.45
N MET A 45 -15.44 -12.96 -0.60
CA MET A 45 -14.53 -12.27 -1.51
C MET A 45 -15.31 -11.24 -2.34
N PRO A 46 -14.94 -9.94 -2.32
CA PRO A 46 -15.61 -8.95 -3.15
C PRO A 46 -15.44 -9.24 -4.64
N ASP A 47 -16.53 -9.18 -5.40
CA ASP A 47 -16.50 -9.31 -6.86
C ASP A 47 -16.34 -7.95 -7.53
N ILE A 48 -15.10 -7.45 -7.51
CA ILE A 48 -14.73 -6.14 -8.08
C ILE A 48 -13.95 -6.38 -9.38
N SER A 49 -14.46 -5.82 -10.47
CA SER A 49 -13.82 -5.83 -11.79
C SER A 49 -13.41 -4.40 -12.19
N GLY A 50 -12.26 -4.26 -12.85
CA GLY A 50 -11.73 -2.96 -13.26
C GLY A 50 -11.21 -2.11 -12.11
N GLY A 51 -11.05 -2.70 -10.91
CA GLY A 51 -10.53 -2.01 -9.75
C GLY A 51 -9.01 -1.90 -9.73
N ILE A 52 -8.48 -1.15 -8.77
CA ILE A 52 -7.08 -1.09 -8.40
C ILE A 52 -6.94 -1.79 -7.05
N LEU A 53 -6.29 -2.94 -7.06
CA LEU A 53 -6.12 -3.77 -5.87
C LEU A 53 -4.90 -3.33 -5.08
N PHE A 54 -5.10 -2.86 -3.85
CA PHE A 54 -4.03 -2.53 -2.92
C PHE A 54 -3.77 -3.71 -1.98
N LEU A 55 -2.49 -4.07 -1.80
CA LEU A 55 -2.07 -5.16 -0.93
C LEU A 55 -0.86 -4.76 -0.09
N GLU A 56 -0.88 -5.14 1.17
CA GLU A 56 0.24 -5.07 2.10
C GLU A 56 0.26 -6.31 3.00
N ASP A 57 1.38 -6.56 3.64
CA ASP A 57 1.47 -7.58 4.70
C ASP A 57 2.67 -7.27 5.61
N VAL A 58 2.96 -8.13 6.60
CA VAL A 58 4.04 -7.91 7.55
C VAL A 58 4.86 -9.19 7.76
N GLY A 59 6.19 -9.06 7.55
CA GLY A 59 7.14 -10.11 7.94
C GLY A 59 7.05 -11.43 7.15
N GLU A 60 6.39 -11.40 6.00
CA GLU A 60 6.24 -12.58 5.15
C GLU A 60 7.48 -12.82 4.28
N GLN A 61 7.80 -14.09 4.04
CA GLN A 61 8.86 -14.49 3.12
C GLN A 61 8.43 -14.30 1.66
N PRO A 62 9.36 -14.04 0.70
CA PRO A 62 9.03 -13.86 -0.71
C PRO A 62 8.18 -14.98 -1.29
N TYR A 63 8.50 -16.26 -1.01
CA TYR A 63 7.74 -17.40 -1.51
C TYR A 63 6.32 -17.48 -0.92
N ARG A 64 6.10 -16.96 0.29
CA ARG A 64 4.76 -16.91 0.90
C ARG A 64 3.92 -15.83 0.26
N ILE A 65 4.52 -14.66 0.01
CA ILE A 65 3.88 -13.57 -0.74
C ILE A 65 3.49 -14.06 -2.13
N GLU A 66 4.41 -14.71 -2.84
CA GLU A 66 4.09 -15.27 -4.17
C GLU A 66 2.95 -16.28 -4.11
N ARG A 67 2.99 -17.22 -3.17
CA ARG A 67 1.93 -18.22 -3.01
C ARG A 67 0.54 -17.58 -2.81
N MET A 68 0.44 -16.54 -1.98
CA MET A 68 -0.81 -15.83 -1.74
C MET A 68 -1.28 -15.07 -2.99
N LEU A 69 -0.36 -14.41 -3.70
CA LEU A 69 -0.67 -13.76 -4.97
C LEU A 69 -1.07 -14.76 -6.05
N GLN A 70 -0.43 -15.94 -6.12
CA GLN A 70 -0.84 -17.04 -7.01
C GLN A 70 -2.23 -17.57 -6.65
N THR A 71 -2.59 -17.62 -5.37
CA THR A 71 -3.96 -17.97 -4.95
C THR A 71 -4.98 -17.00 -5.53
N LEU A 72 -4.74 -15.68 -5.43
CA LEU A 72 -5.60 -14.66 -6.02
C LEU A 72 -5.63 -14.74 -7.56
N LEU A 73 -4.49 -15.07 -8.19
CA LEU A 73 -4.38 -15.27 -9.63
C LEU A 73 -5.23 -16.48 -10.09
N LEU A 74 -5.06 -17.64 -9.44
CA LEU A 74 -5.79 -18.87 -9.78
C LEU A 74 -7.30 -18.74 -9.53
N ALA A 75 -7.69 -17.95 -8.53
CA ALA A 75 -9.08 -17.60 -8.28
C ALA A 75 -9.68 -16.60 -9.30
N GLY A 76 -8.91 -16.13 -10.28
CA GLY A 76 -9.34 -15.19 -11.31
C GLY A 76 -9.54 -13.75 -10.82
N ILE A 77 -9.02 -13.43 -9.62
CA ILE A 77 -9.22 -12.12 -8.98
C ILE A 77 -8.30 -11.07 -9.59
N LEU A 78 -7.02 -11.40 -9.79
CA LEU A 78 -6.02 -10.44 -10.29
C LEU A 78 -6.31 -10.02 -11.72
N GLN A 79 -6.71 -10.94 -12.58
CA GLN A 79 -6.99 -10.66 -14.00
C GLN A 79 -8.16 -9.72 -14.23
N LYS A 80 -9.05 -9.59 -13.24
CA LYS A 80 -10.17 -8.64 -13.27
C LYS A 80 -9.76 -7.21 -12.95
N GLN A 81 -8.53 -6.99 -12.45
CA GLN A 81 -8.09 -5.68 -11.99
C GLN A 81 -7.37 -4.89 -13.08
N GLN A 82 -7.34 -3.56 -12.95
CA GLN A 82 -6.53 -2.67 -13.79
C GLN A 82 -5.05 -2.72 -13.37
N ALA A 83 -4.79 -2.82 -12.07
CA ALA A 83 -3.45 -2.92 -11.50
C ALA A 83 -3.50 -3.51 -10.08
N VAL A 84 -2.33 -3.96 -9.61
CA VAL A 84 -2.06 -4.19 -8.19
C VAL A 84 -1.07 -3.13 -7.70
N ILE A 85 -1.34 -2.54 -6.54
CA ILE A 85 -0.42 -1.66 -5.83
C ILE A 85 0.05 -2.39 -4.57
N LEU A 86 1.35 -2.60 -4.44
CA LEU A 86 1.96 -3.19 -3.25
C LEU A 86 2.47 -2.08 -2.34
N GLY A 87 1.99 -2.10 -1.11
CA GLY A 87 2.53 -1.30 -0.01
C GLY A 87 3.82 -1.89 0.54
N ASP A 88 4.16 -1.52 1.77
CA ASP A 88 5.31 -2.06 2.47
C ASP A 88 4.95 -3.38 3.15
N PHE A 89 5.76 -4.40 2.94
CA PHE A 89 5.61 -5.73 3.53
C PHE A 89 6.46 -5.92 4.80
N ARG A 90 7.16 -4.87 5.23
CA ARG A 90 8.06 -4.87 6.38
C ARG A 90 8.99 -6.09 6.42
N MET A 91 9.55 -6.42 5.26
CA MET A 91 10.41 -7.59 5.14
C MET A 91 11.76 -7.41 5.85
N GLY A 92 12.22 -6.15 6.02
CA GLY A 92 13.49 -5.87 6.69
C GLY A 92 14.65 -6.63 6.04
N ASN A 93 15.30 -7.48 6.84
CA ASN A 93 16.39 -8.35 6.39
C ASN A 93 15.94 -9.74 5.95
N ILE A 94 14.62 -9.97 5.84
CA ILE A 94 14.09 -11.25 5.37
C ILE A 94 14.55 -11.47 3.92
N ARG A 95 15.22 -12.59 3.72
CA ARG A 95 15.70 -13.04 2.41
C ARG A 95 15.26 -14.47 2.19
N ASP A 96 15.14 -14.88 0.94
CA ASP A 96 14.97 -16.29 0.64
C ASP A 96 16.21 -17.09 1.07
N VAL A 97 15.97 -18.27 1.62
CA VAL A 97 17.04 -19.10 2.21
C VAL A 97 17.94 -19.70 1.14
N TYR A 98 17.38 -19.98 -0.04
CA TYR A 98 18.07 -20.66 -1.14
C TYR A 98 18.57 -19.72 -2.23
N ASP A 99 17.87 -18.59 -2.43
CA ASP A 99 18.20 -17.61 -3.46
C ASP A 99 17.92 -16.19 -2.95
N SER A 100 18.96 -15.47 -2.58
CA SER A 100 18.85 -14.10 -2.08
C SER A 100 18.36 -13.07 -3.12
N SER A 101 18.39 -13.42 -4.42
CA SER A 101 17.83 -12.61 -5.50
C SER A 101 16.32 -12.76 -5.65
N TYR A 102 15.75 -13.80 -5.01
CA TYR A 102 14.32 -14.03 -4.98
C TYR A 102 13.67 -13.15 -3.89
N ASP A 103 13.36 -11.93 -4.27
CA ASP A 103 12.83 -10.87 -3.42
C ASP A 103 11.42 -10.43 -3.88
N LEU A 104 10.87 -9.41 -3.23
CA LEU A 104 9.56 -8.83 -3.58
C LEU A 104 9.54 -8.29 -5.02
N SER A 105 10.67 -7.81 -5.54
CA SER A 105 10.76 -7.32 -6.92
C SER A 105 10.62 -8.48 -7.92
N ALA A 106 11.30 -9.60 -7.66
CA ALA A 106 11.17 -10.82 -8.46
C ALA A 106 9.74 -11.37 -8.45
N VAL A 107 9.11 -11.44 -7.27
CA VAL A 107 7.72 -11.86 -7.10
C VAL A 107 6.77 -10.94 -7.86
N SER A 108 6.89 -9.62 -7.69
CA SER A 108 6.00 -8.65 -8.35
C SER A 108 6.13 -8.73 -9.88
N ALA A 109 7.34 -8.90 -10.41
CA ALA A 109 7.58 -9.08 -11.83
C ALA A 109 6.96 -10.39 -12.37
N ALA A 110 7.06 -11.49 -11.63
CA ALA A 110 6.47 -12.78 -12.00
C ALA A 110 4.94 -12.69 -12.04
N ILE A 111 4.32 -12.11 -11.02
CA ILE A 111 2.87 -11.92 -10.93
C ILE A 111 2.35 -10.97 -12.03
N SER A 112 3.06 -9.86 -12.27
CA SER A 112 2.70 -8.92 -13.34
C SER A 112 2.65 -9.59 -14.71
N ARG A 113 3.64 -10.45 -15.01
CA ARG A 113 3.64 -11.23 -16.25
C ARG A 113 2.50 -12.25 -16.31
N ALA A 114 2.27 -12.98 -15.22
CA ALA A 114 1.26 -14.04 -15.18
C ALA A 114 -0.18 -13.47 -15.25
N ALA A 115 -0.46 -12.41 -14.51
CA ALA A 115 -1.77 -11.75 -14.49
C ALA A 115 -1.99 -10.81 -15.69
N ARG A 116 -0.92 -10.43 -16.41
CA ARG A 116 -0.92 -9.45 -17.52
C ARG A 116 -1.44 -8.07 -17.13
N ILE A 117 -1.22 -7.68 -15.87
CA ILE A 117 -1.55 -6.36 -15.34
C ILE A 117 -0.32 -5.74 -14.67
N PRO A 118 -0.24 -4.40 -14.57
CA PRO A 118 0.81 -3.75 -13.80
C PRO A 118 0.76 -4.15 -12.33
N VAL A 119 1.93 -4.45 -11.75
CA VAL A 119 2.14 -4.53 -10.31
C VAL A 119 3.09 -3.40 -9.93
N LEU A 120 2.57 -2.41 -9.21
CA LEU A 120 3.27 -1.20 -8.78
C LEU A 120 3.71 -1.39 -7.33
N THR A 121 4.93 -0.99 -7.02
CA THR A 121 5.53 -1.16 -5.68
C THR A 121 5.86 0.19 -5.04
N GLY A 122 6.27 0.17 -3.77
CA GLY A 122 6.76 1.35 -3.07
C GLY A 122 5.68 2.30 -2.56
N PHE A 123 4.40 1.92 -2.58
CA PHE A 123 3.34 2.76 -2.02
C PHE A 123 3.54 2.90 -0.50
N PRO A 124 3.56 4.15 0.05
CA PRO A 124 3.92 4.39 1.44
C PRO A 124 2.79 4.06 2.42
N PHE A 125 2.44 2.78 2.51
CA PHE A 125 1.46 2.24 3.46
C PHE A 125 1.81 0.79 3.82
N GLY A 126 1.44 0.38 5.01
CA GLY A 126 1.71 -0.93 5.59
C GLY A 126 2.11 -0.79 7.05
N HIS A 127 2.92 -1.72 7.56
CA HIS A 127 3.39 -1.71 8.95
C HIS A 127 4.65 -0.84 9.13
N ILE A 128 4.61 0.40 8.66
CA ILE A 128 5.67 1.41 8.72
C ILE A 128 5.25 2.61 9.54
N SER A 129 6.24 3.34 10.11
CA SER A 129 5.97 4.53 10.95
C SER A 129 5.39 5.68 10.11
N ASN A 130 6.04 6.01 9.01
CA ASN A 130 5.62 7.07 8.09
C ASN A 130 4.72 6.49 7.00
N LYS A 131 3.44 6.32 7.29
CA LYS A 131 2.46 5.83 6.33
C LYS A 131 1.45 6.89 5.96
N THR A 132 1.01 6.86 4.72
CA THR A 132 -0.08 7.69 4.24
C THR A 132 -1.44 7.17 4.71
N THR A 133 -2.45 8.01 4.63
CA THR A 133 -3.85 7.63 4.73
C THR A 133 -4.46 7.69 3.35
N PHE A 134 -5.33 6.76 3.01
CA PHE A 134 -6.06 6.78 1.74
C PHE A 134 -7.44 6.12 1.91
N PRO A 135 -8.45 6.55 1.13
CA PRO A 135 -9.82 6.07 1.26
C PRO A 135 -10.02 4.80 0.43
N LEU A 136 -10.23 3.64 1.06
CA LEU A 136 -10.71 2.45 0.37
C LEU A 136 -12.14 2.65 -0.13
N GLY A 137 -12.45 2.09 -1.29
CA GLY A 137 -13.75 2.27 -1.96
C GLY A 137 -13.85 3.55 -2.80
N ALA A 138 -12.86 4.44 -2.73
CA ALA A 138 -12.80 5.64 -3.55
C ALA A 138 -12.35 5.35 -4.98
N GLN A 139 -12.62 6.29 -5.90
CA GLN A 139 -11.99 6.30 -7.21
C GLN A 139 -10.51 6.62 -7.05
N ALA A 140 -9.66 5.81 -7.64
CA ALA A 140 -8.22 6.02 -7.69
C ALA A 140 -7.77 6.17 -9.15
N LYS A 141 -6.98 7.22 -9.41
CA LYS A 141 -6.36 7.49 -10.70
C LYS A 141 -4.85 7.38 -10.56
N VAL A 142 -4.24 6.45 -11.29
CA VAL A 142 -2.79 6.21 -11.26
C VAL A 142 -2.15 6.77 -12.51
N ARG A 143 -1.14 7.61 -12.35
CA ARG A 143 -0.38 8.24 -13.42
C ARG A 143 1.11 8.04 -13.22
N GLY A 144 1.80 7.53 -14.22
CA GLY A 144 3.26 7.57 -14.27
C GLY A 144 3.78 9.00 -14.31
N ASN A 145 4.92 9.26 -13.68
CA ASN A 145 5.54 10.58 -13.63
C ASN A 145 6.70 10.74 -14.64
N GLY A 146 6.87 9.81 -15.56
CA GLY A 146 7.93 9.82 -16.57
C GLY A 146 9.34 9.48 -16.06
N ASN A 147 9.56 9.45 -14.75
CA ASN A 147 10.85 9.14 -14.10
C ASN A 147 10.83 7.77 -13.41
N GLY A 148 9.93 6.88 -13.82
CA GLY A 148 9.77 5.55 -13.22
C GLY A 148 8.96 5.52 -11.92
N GLY A 149 8.50 6.65 -11.40
CA GLY A 149 7.55 6.74 -10.29
C GLY A 149 6.12 6.92 -10.76
N TYR A 150 5.20 7.05 -9.81
CA TYR A 150 3.78 7.26 -10.12
C TYR A 150 3.09 8.09 -9.04
N THR A 151 1.94 8.66 -9.38
CA THR A 151 1.05 9.35 -8.45
C THR A 151 -0.29 8.66 -8.44
N VAL A 152 -0.84 8.43 -7.26
CA VAL A 152 -2.21 7.96 -7.06
C VAL A 152 -3.04 9.12 -6.54
N THR A 153 -4.09 9.50 -7.27
CA THR A 153 -5.05 10.53 -6.87
C THR A 153 -6.36 9.86 -6.53
N PHE A 154 -6.85 10.11 -5.32
CA PHE A 154 -8.13 9.60 -4.81
C PHE A 154 -9.19 10.68 -4.89
N SER A 155 -10.43 10.29 -5.22
CA SER A 155 -11.60 11.17 -5.31
C SER A 155 -12.90 10.38 -5.11
N GLY A 156 -14.02 11.10 -5.00
CA GLY A 156 -15.33 10.45 -4.90
C GLY A 156 -15.59 9.75 -3.56
N TYR A 157 -14.96 10.21 -2.49
CA TYR A 157 -15.17 9.74 -1.12
C TYR A 157 -15.75 10.85 -0.22
N PRO A 158 -16.46 10.51 0.85
CA PRO A 158 -17.03 11.50 1.76
C PRO A 158 -15.93 12.27 2.50
N THR A 159 -16.16 13.54 2.73
CA THR A 159 -15.23 14.44 3.44
C THR A 159 -15.86 14.99 4.70
N LEU A 160 -15.02 15.28 5.71
CA LEU A 160 -15.41 15.96 6.91
C LEU A 160 -15.40 17.48 6.70
N ASP A 161 -16.40 18.18 7.25
CA ASP A 161 -16.40 19.63 7.26
C ASP A 161 -15.32 20.15 8.24
N LYS A 162 -14.44 21.00 7.73
CA LYS A 162 -13.39 21.63 8.53
C LYS A 162 -13.92 22.62 9.56
N SER A 163 -15.08 23.24 9.31
CA SER A 163 -15.65 24.28 10.19
C SER A 163 -16.02 23.78 11.58
N GLY A 164 -16.31 22.47 11.70
CA GLY A 164 -16.61 21.80 12.98
C GLY A 164 -15.42 21.11 13.64
N LEU A 165 -14.24 21.10 12.99
CA LEU A 165 -13.05 20.45 13.52
C LEU A 165 -12.15 21.47 14.21
N TYR A 166 -12.03 21.37 15.53
CA TYR A 166 -11.02 22.14 16.30
C TYR A 166 -9.62 21.55 16.04
N LEU A 167 -9.12 21.70 14.80
CA LEU A 167 -7.86 21.09 14.37
C LEU A 167 -6.66 21.58 15.18
N ASP A 168 -6.69 22.83 15.64
CA ASP A 168 -5.62 23.41 16.46
C ASP A 168 -5.47 22.68 17.81
N SER A 169 -6.54 22.11 18.35
CA SER A 169 -6.50 21.30 19.57
C SER A 169 -5.99 19.87 19.33
N LEU A 170 -5.95 19.41 18.06
CA LEU A 170 -5.47 18.08 17.66
C LEU A 170 -4.03 18.12 17.16
N LEU A 171 -3.48 19.31 16.88
CA LEU A 171 -2.08 19.45 16.54
C LEU A 171 -1.25 19.26 17.81
N PRO A 172 -0.16 18.49 17.78
CA PRO A 172 0.76 18.41 18.90
C PRO A 172 1.21 19.83 19.26
N GLN A 173 1.06 20.22 20.54
CA GLN A 173 1.63 21.47 21.01
C GLN A 173 3.17 21.40 20.82
N PRO A 174 3.83 22.53 20.55
CA PRO A 174 5.29 22.57 20.31
C PRO A 174 6.11 21.83 21.38
N ASP A 175 5.68 21.89 22.64
CA ASP A 175 6.32 21.26 23.78
C ASP A 175 6.28 19.71 23.73
N PHE A 176 5.36 19.14 22.97
CA PHE A 176 5.26 17.68 22.77
C PHE A 176 6.28 17.18 21.73
N ILE A 177 6.74 18.07 20.85
CA ILE A 177 7.74 17.75 19.81
C ILE A 177 9.15 17.79 20.42
N GLU A 178 9.43 18.68 21.36
CA GLU A 178 10.73 18.76 22.05
C GLU A 178 10.99 17.51 22.91
N GLY A 179 10.00 16.93 23.57
CA GLY A 179 10.12 15.72 24.36
C GLY A 179 10.44 14.44 23.57
N ILE A 180 10.15 14.41 22.27
CA ILE A 180 10.43 13.26 21.39
C ILE A 180 11.84 13.33 20.80
N VAL A 181 12.42 14.51 20.68
CA VAL A 181 13.73 14.73 20.05
C VAL A 181 14.90 14.51 21.03
N THR A 182 14.65 14.44 22.33
CA THR A 182 15.70 14.29 23.36
C THR A 182 15.89 12.88 23.92
N ALA A 183 15.26 11.85 23.34
CA ALA A 183 15.64 10.47 23.65
C ALA A 183 16.99 10.16 23.01
N THR A 184 18.06 10.34 23.77
CA THR A 184 19.40 9.96 23.39
C THR A 184 19.53 8.44 23.23
N PRO A 185 20.43 7.94 22.37
CA PRO A 185 20.63 6.50 22.13
C PRO A 185 21.08 5.66 23.33
N GLU A 186 21.29 6.26 24.48
CA GLU A 186 21.88 5.60 25.66
C GLU A 186 20.89 4.82 26.53
N ASP A 187 19.57 4.95 26.31
CA ASP A 187 18.55 4.23 27.11
C ASP A 187 18.18 2.84 26.57
N LYS A 188 19.05 2.20 25.79
CA LYS A 188 18.81 0.86 25.22
C LYS A 188 19.64 -0.26 25.86
N THR A 189 20.11 -0.10 27.07
CA THR A 189 20.94 -1.12 27.73
C THR A 189 20.30 -1.73 28.98
N ASP A 190 18.99 -1.91 29.06
CA ASP A 190 18.41 -2.75 30.12
C ASP A 190 17.11 -3.40 29.64
N LEU A 191 17.21 -4.42 28.82
CA LEU A 191 16.21 -5.49 28.68
C LEU A 191 16.90 -6.70 28.04
N GLU A 192 17.60 -7.49 28.87
CA GLU A 192 17.82 -8.92 28.64
C GLU A 192 16.57 -9.73 28.98
#